data_7f96da610324436654196f136ed33f72
#
_entry.id   7f96da610324436654196f136ed33f72
#
_cell.length_a   1.000
_cell.length_b   1.000
_cell.length_c   1.000
_cell.angle_alpha   90.00
_cell.angle_beta   90.00
_cell.angle_gamma   90.00
#
_symmetry.space_group_name_H-M   'P 1'
#
loop_
_entity.id
_entity.type
_entity.pdbx_description
1 polymer ?
#
loop_
_entity_poly.entity_id
_entity_poly.type
_entity_poly.pdbx_seq_one_letter_code
_entity_poly.pdbx_strand_id
1 'polypeptide(L)'
;ADRQKALDFGAQEFVNLDSDTLEDVGSVDLVFDVIGGDIGKRSARLIRAGGTLVSIVGPSEARPVDGLAIDFVVESDRAQLNEIVQRVRDGRLRTNIGNTPTLDEAVAAFNTTARRAGKMVIRIRL
;
A
#
# COMPACT_ATOMS: atom_id res chain seq x y z
N ALA A 1 -11.47 11.99 4.31
CA ALA A 1 -10.67 12.20 3.08
C ALA A 1 -10.21 10.88 2.45
N ASP A 2 -9.76 9.92 3.24
CA ASP A 2 -9.17 8.68 2.70
C ASP A 2 -10.23 7.67 2.21
N ARG A 3 -11.41 7.63 2.87
CA ARG A 3 -12.52 6.77 2.45
C ARG A 3 -12.96 7.05 1.02
N GLN A 4 -13.23 8.32 0.67
CA GLN A 4 -13.70 8.66 -0.67
C GLN A 4 -12.65 8.29 -1.71
N LYS A 5 -11.37 8.54 -1.44
CA LYS A 5 -10.29 8.15 -2.35
C LYS A 5 -10.20 6.64 -2.57
N ALA A 6 -10.36 5.85 -1.51
CA ALA A 6 -10.35 4.39 -1.65
C ALA A 6 -11.49 3.91 -2.55
N LEU A 7 -12.70 4.44 -2.36
CA LEU A 7 -13.85 4.14 -3.21
C LEU A 7 -13.65 4.59 -4.65
N ASP A 8 -13.09 5.79 -4.87
CA ASP A 8 -12.78 6.33 -6.20
C ASP A 8 -11.73 5.49 -6.96
N PHE A 9 -10.86 4.79 -6.22
CA PHE A 9 -9.90 3.82 -6.75
C PHE A 9 -10.48 2.42 -6.96
N GLY A 10 -11.74 2.21 -6.60
CA GLY A 10 -12.47 0.97 -6.85
C GLY A 10 -12.55 0.02 -5.65
N ALA A 11 -12.19 0.46 -4.45
CA ALA A 11 -12.48 -0.29 -3.25
C ALA A 11 -13.99 -0.40 -3.06
N GLN A 12 -14.47 -1.57 -2.70
CA GLN A 12 -15.89 -1.80 -2.39
C GLN A 12 -16.23 -1.30 -0.99
N GLU A 13 -15.29 -1.46 -0.06
CA GLU A 13 -15.42 -1.06 1.34
C GLU A 13 -14.16 -0.37 1.84
N PHE A 14 -14.30 0.38 2.91
CA PHE A 14 -13.21 1.06 3.59
C PHE A 14 -13.41 0.97 5.10
N VAL A 15 -12.41 0.47 5.80
CA VAL A 15 -12.36 0.39 7.26
C VAL A 15 -11.44 1.48 7.79
N ASN A 16 -11.93 2.32 8.67
CA ASN A 16 -11.11 3.27 9.39
C ASN A 16 -10.60 2.64 10.68
N LEU A 17 -9.34 2.28 10.72
CA LEU A 17 -8.73 1.58 11.87
C LEU A 17 -8.73 2.40 13.19
N ASP A 18 -9.00 3.72 13.11
CA ASP A 18 -9.13 4.56 14.30
C ASP A 18 -10.53 4.49 14.94
N SER A 19 -11.57 4.11 14.18
CA SER A 19 -12.96 4.12 14.62
C SER A 19 -13.71 2.82 14.40
N ASP A 20 -13.29 2.02 13.45
CA ASP A 20 -14.00 0.83 13.03
C ASP A 20 -13.28 -0.45 13.51
N THR A 21 -14.02 -1.53 13.64
CA THR A 21 -13.44 -2.84 13.97
C THR A 21 -12.99 -3.55 12.71
N LEU A 22 -11.70 -3.86 12.61
CA LEU A 22 -11.15 -4.54 11.44
C LEU A 22 -11.84 -5.89 11.17
N GLU A 23 -12.19 -6.57 12.24
CA GLU A 23 -12.80 -7.90 12.23
C GLU A 23 -14.22 -7.92 11.63
N ASP A 24 -14.89 -6.77 11.57
CA ASP A 24 -16.23 -6.65 10.94
C ASP A 24 -16.19 -6.86 9.42
N VAL A 25 -15.02 -6.79 8.79
CA VAL A 25 -14.81 -7.17 7.39
C VAL A 25 -15.21 -8.62 7.11
N GLY A 26 -15.11 -9.48 8.13
CA GLY A 26 -15.36 -10.90 7.99
C GLY A 26 -14.22 -11.64 7.29
N SER A 27 -14.54 -12.82 6.77
CA SER A 27 -13.54 -13.72 6.18
C SER A 27 -13.18 -13.30 4.75
N VAL A 28 -11.89 -13.29 4.42
CA VAL A 28 -11.35 -12.88 3.12
C VAL A 28 -10.50 -13.97 2.47
N ASP A 29 -10.40 -13.95 1.15
CA ASP A 29 -9.58 -14.89 0.38
C ASP A 29 -8.09 -14.54 0.39
N LEU A 30 -7.80 -13.23 0.42
CA LEU A 30 -6.45 -12.70 0.33
C LEU A 30 -6.30 -11.46 1.19
N VAL A 31 -5.17 -11.38 1.88
CA VAL A 31 -4.67 -10.15 2.52
C VAL A 31 -3.38 -9.73 1.85
N PHE A 32 -3.33 -8.47 1.41
CA PHE A 32 -2.10 -7.81 0.97
C PHE A 32 -1.66 -6.82 2.07
N ASP A 33 -0.73 -7.26 2.89
CA ASP A 33 -0.26 -6.50 4.05
C ASP A 33 0.89 -5.55 3.68
N VAL A 34 0.62 -4.25 3.81
CA VAL A 34 1.58 -3.16 3.59
C VAL A 34 1.88 -2.38 4.87
N ILE A 35 1.34 -2.81 6.01
CA ILE A 35 1.43 -2.13 7.31
C ILE A 35 2.27 -2.93 8.29
N GLY A 36 2.01 -4.23 8.40
CA GLY A 36 2.68 -5.12 9.35
C GLY A 36 2.21 -4.96 10.80
N GLY A 37 3.03 -5.43 11.72
CA GLY A 37 2.79 -5.32 13.15
C GLY A 37 1.47 -5.96 13.59
N ASP A 38 0.77 -5.32 14.54
CA ASP A 38 -0.50 -5.82 15.07
C ASP A 38 -1.61 -5.86 14.01
N ILE A 39 -1.67 -4.86 13.16
CA ILE A 39 -2.67 -4.81 12.06
C ILE A 39 -2.46 -5.97 11.09
N GLY A 40 -1.21 -6.25 10.70
CA GLY A 40 -0.88 -7.41 9.86
C GLY A 40 -1.31 -8.74 10.51
N LYS A 41 -1.04 -8.91 11.82
CA LYS A 41 -1.46 -10.11 12.56
C LYS A 41 -2.99 -10.28 12.61
N ARG A 42 -3.71 -9.20 12.88
CA ARG A 42 -5.17 -9.19 12.92
C ARG A 42 -5.77 -9.49 11.54
N SER A 43 -5.25 -8.83 10.50
CA SER A 43 -5.66 -9.06 9.12
C SER A 43 -5.43 -10.50 8.67
N ALA A 44 -4.29 -11.10 9.02
CA ALA A 44 -3.99 -12.48 8.67
C ALA A 44 -4.99 -13.49 9.27
N ARG A 45 -5.59 -13.18 10.43
CA ARG A 45 -6.62 -14.02 11.07
C ARG A 45 -7.97 -14.00 10.34
N LEU A 46 -8.21 -13.00 9.51
CA LEU A 46 -9.41 -12.90 8.68
C LEU A 46 -9.33 -13.78 7.43
N ILE A 47 -8.16 -14.31 7.11
CA ILE A 47 -7.98 -15.15 5.93
C ILE A 47 -8.66 -16.50 6.19
N ARG A 48 -9.56 -16.89 5.29
CA ARG A 48 -10.20 -18.21 5.34
C ARG A 48 -9.19 -19.34 5.16
N ALA A 49 -9.52 -20.55 5.57
CA ALA A 49 -8.70 -21.74 5.31
C ALA A 49 -8.40 -21.87 3.80
N GLY A 50 -7.15 -22.12 3.45
CA GLY A 50 -6.69 -22.19 2.07
C GLY A 50 -6.48 -20.84 1.39
N GLY A 51 -6.71 -19.71 2.08
CA GLY A 51 -6.48 -18.37 1.54
C GLY A 51 -5.02 -17.95 1.52
N THR A 52 -4.75 -16.70 1.13
CA THR A 52 -3.38 -16.21 0.89
C THR A 52 -3.08 -14.95 1.66
N LEU A 53 -1.90 -14.91 2.28
CA LEU A 53 -1.29 -13.70 2.85
C LEU A 53 -0.09 -13.30 1.97
N VAL A 54 -0.05 -12.05 1.51
CA VAL A 54 1.12 -11.44 0.88
C VAL A 54 1.56 -10.27 1.74
N SER A 55 2.79 -10.29 2.27
CA SER A 55 3.35 -9.20 3.07
C SER A 55 4.57 -8.60 2.38
N ILE A 56 4.64 -7.26 2.32
CA ILE A 56 5.79 -6.50 1.79
C ILE A 56 6.60 -5.83 2.91
N VAL A 57 6.18 -5.98 4.16
CA VAL A 57 6.82 -5.34 5.33
C VAL A 57 7.69 -6.31 6.13
N GLY A 58 7.88 -7.51 5.62
CA GLY A 58 8.65 -8.60 6.23
C GLY A 58 7.80 -9.79 6.63
N PRO A 59 8.43 -10.83 7.19
CA PRO A 59 7.74 -12.04 7.59
C PRO A 59 6.66 -11.78 8.64
N SER A 60 5.43 -12.14 8.32
CA SER A 60 4.33 -12.06 9.28
C SER A 60 4.44 -13.19 10.31
N GLU A 61 4.24 -12.87 11.59
CA GLU A 61 4.16 -13.88 12.66
C GLU A 61 2.87 -14.71 12.57
N ALA A 62 1.78 -14.12 12.01
CA ALA A 62 0.54 -14.83 11.78
C ALA A 62 0.52 -15.41 10.37
N ARG A 63 0.09 -16.66 10.25
CA ARG A 63 -0.01 -17.39 8.99
C ARG A 63 -1.43 -17.90 8.79
N PRO A 64 -1.94 -17.92 7.55
CA PRO A 64 -3.26 -18.50 7.28
C PRO A 64 -3.25 -20.02 7.55
N VAL A 65 -4.38 -20.53 8.02
CA VAL A 65 -4.56 -21.98 8.24
C VAL A 65 -4.69 -22.68 6.88
N ASP A 66 -3.87 -23.70 6.65
CA ASP A 66 -3.85 -24.47 5.38
C ASP A 66 -3.72 -23.59 4.11
N GLY A 67 -3.15 -22.38 4.27
CA GLY A 67 -3.04 -21.38 3.22
C GLY A 67 -1.62 -21.04 2.82
N LEU A 68 -1.48 -20.13 1.88
CA LEU A 68 -0.20 -19.64 1.38
C LEU A 68 0.19 -18.33 2.08
N ALA A 69 1.44 -18.25 2.56
CA ALA A 69 2.03 -17.02 3.05
C ALA A 69 3.26 -16.66 2.20
N ILE A 70 3.22 -15.49 1.58
CA ILE A 70 4.27 -14.97 0.71
C ILE A 70 4.86 -13.72 1.38
N ASP A 71 6.12 -13.82 1.78
CA ASP A 71 6.90 -12.69 2.24
C ASP A 71 7.61 -12.10 1.02
N PHE A 72 7.03 -11.02 0.47
CA PHE A 72 7.49 -10.44 -0.76
C PHE A 72 8.66 -9.49 -0.52
N VAL A 73 9.79 -9.76 -1.16
CA VAL A 73 10.97 -8.90 -1.15
C VAL A 73 11.09 -8.20 -2.49
N VAL A 74 11.19 -6.86 -2.44
CA VAL A 74 11.36 -6.05 -3.65
C VAL A 74 12.81 -6.15 -4.13
N GLU A 75 12.99 -6.54 -5.38
CA GLU A 75 14.28 -6.51 -6.06
C GLU A 75 14.27 -5.45 -7.17
N SER A 76 15.45 -4.95 -7.51
CA SER A 76 15.59 -3.99 -8.60
C SER A 76 15.42 -4.68 -9.95
N ASP A 77 14.33 -4.36 -10.65
CA ASP A 77 14.05 -4.87 -12.00
C ASP A 77 13.71 -3.72 -12.95
N ARG A 78 14.62 -3.47 -13.89
CA ARG A 78 14.46 -2.40 -14.88
C ARG A 78 13.31 -2.64 -15.84
N ALA A 79 13.04 -3.89 -16.20
CA ALA A 79 11.97 -4.21 -17.15
C ALA A 79 10.60 -3.98 -16.50
N GLN A 80 10.41 -4.43 -15.26
CA GLN A 80 9.21 -4.18 -14.48
C GLN A 80 9.00 -2.68 -14.24
N LEU A 81 10.06 -1.93 -13.90
CA LEU A 81 9.96 -0.49 -13.72
C LEU A 81 9.51 0.22 -15.01
N ASN A 82 10.06 -0.16 -16.16
CA ASN A 82 9.64 0.37 -17.45
C ASN A 82 8.16 0.08 -17.74
N GLU A 83 7.68 -1.11 -17.43
CA GLU A 83 6.26 -1.46 -17.59
C GLU A 83 5.38 -0.57 -16.70
N ILE A 84 5.75 -0.39 -15.44
CA ILE A 84 5.02 0.51 -14.52
C ILE A 84 4.96 1.93 -15.07
N VAL A 85 6.08 2.46 -15.59
CA VAL A 85 6.14 3.79 -16.21
C VAL A 85 5.20 3.87 -17.43
N GLN A 86 5.16 2.84 -18.27
CA GLN A 86 4.24 2.81 -19.41
C GLN A 86 2.77 2.79 -18.95
N ARG A 87 2.43 2.00 -17.93
CA ARG A 87 1.08 1.99 -17.37
C ARG A 87 0.63 3.36 -16.87
N VAL A 88 1.55 4.12 -16.25
CA VAL A 88 1.26 5.51 -15.84
C VAL A 88 1.04 6.41 -17.05
N ARG A 89 1.92 6.33 -18.07
CA ARG A 89 1.81 7.12 -19.31
C ARG A 89 0.53 6.86 -20.08
N ASP A 90 0.11 5.59 -20.13
CA ASP A 90 -1.10 5.17 -20.83
C ASP A 90 -2.38 5.42 -20.01
N GLY A 91 -2.26 5.97 -18.79
CA GLY A 91 -3.40 6.17 -17.88
C GLY A 91 -3.98 4.90 -17.27
N ARG A 92 -3.35 3.72 -17.49
CA ARG A 92 -3.77 2.45 -16.88
C ARG A 92 -3.41 2.34 -15.40
N LEU A 93 -2.43 3.12 -14.93
CA LEU A 93 -2.07 3.27 -13.53
C LEU A 93 -2.13 4.75 -13.16
N ARG A 94 -2.98 5.07 -12.20
CA ARG A 94 -3.09 6.42 -11.65
C ARG A 94 -2.20 6.57 -10.43
N THR A 95 -1.49 7.69 -10.36
CA THR A 95 -0.64 8.05 -9.22
C THR A 95 -1.25 9.22 -8.47
N ASN A 96 -1.09 9.22 -7.15
CA ASN A 96 -1.49 10.33 -6.31
C ASN A 96 -0.24 11.12 -5.91
N ILE A 97 0.10 12.16 -6.69
CA ILE A 97 1.24 13.03 -6.42
C ILE A 97 0.72 14.26 -5.66
N GLY A 98 1.24 14.45 -4.45
CA GLY A 98 0.83 15.54 -3.57
C GLY A 98 1.74 16.76 -3.62
N ASN A 99 3.02 16.57 -3.95
CA ASN A 99 4.01 17.64 -4.01
C ASN A 99 5.15 17.31 -4.97
N THR A 100 5.67 18.35 -5.66
CA THR A 100 6.77 18.19 -6.61
C THR A 100 7.82 19.28 -6.36
N PRO A 101 8.58 19.22 -5.24
CA PRO A 101 9.65 20.17 -4.96
C PRO A 101 10.80 20.04 -5.95
N THR A 102 11.55 21.12 -6.11
CA THR A 102 12.82 21.12 -6.80
C THR A 102 13.91 20.44 -5.97
N LEU A 103 15.07 20.16 -6.55
CA LEU A 103 16.19 19.58 -5.82
C LEU A 103 16.65 20.47 -4.66
N ASP A 104 16.65 21.78 -4.85
CA ASP A 104 17.07 22.77 -3.82
C ASP A 104 16.10 22.78 -2.64
N GLU A 105 14.83 22.47 -2.87
CA GLU A 105 13.79 22.39 -1.84
C GLU A 105 13.70 20.99 -1.18
N ALA A 106 14.44 20.01 -1.69
CA ALA A 106 14.29 18.61 -1.30
C ALA A 106 14.51 18.39 0.21
N VAL A 107 15.57 18.99 0.78
CA VAL A 107 15.89 18.83 2.21
C VAL A 107 14.76 19.37 3.09
N ALA A 108 14.25 20.57 2.78
CA ALA A 108 13.14 21.16 3.51
C ALA A 108 11.85 20.33 3.35
N ALA A 109 11.61 19.80 2.16
CA ALA A 109 10.45 18.96 1.87
C ALA A 109 10.49 17.61 2.62
N PHE A 110 11.66 17.00 2.77
CA PHE A 110 11.84 15.77 3.55
C PHE A 110 11.67 15.99 5.05
N ASN A 111 12.16 17.10 5.57
CA ASN A 111 12.12 17.42 7.01
C ASN A 111 10.77 17.96 7.48
N THR A 112 9.82 18.10 6.57
CA THR A 112 8.49 18.60 6.94
C THR A 112 7.74 17.54 7.74
N THR A 113 7.23 17.92 8.92
CA THR A 113 6.39 17.06 9.78
C THR A 113 4.91 17.11 9.39
N ALA A 114 4.53 18.04 8.51
CA ALA A 114 3.15 18.14 8.05
C ALA A 114 2.76 16.93 7.21
N ARG A 115 1.71 16.20 7.63
CA ARG A 115 1.14 15.09 6.84
C ARG A 115 0.58 15.64 5.53
N ARG A 116 1.25 15.34 4.43
CA ARG A 116 0.81 15.73 3.08
C ARG A 116 0.11 14.57 2.41
N ALA A 117 -0.97 14.85 1.70
CA ALA A 117 -1.66 13.84 0.91
C ALA A 117 -0.85 13.54 -0.36
N GLY A 118 -0.71 12.25 -0.69
CA GLY A 118 -0.02 11.79 -1.90
C GLY A 118 1.49 11.61 -1.75
N LYS A 119 2.10 11.16 -2.84
CA LYS A 119 3.55 10.94 -2.92
C LYS A 119 4.29 12.24 -3.24
N MET A 120 5.48 12.38 -2.70
CA MET A 120 6.40 13.48 -3.05
C MET A 120 7.32 13.01 -4.17
N VAL A 121 7.43 13.82 -5.22
CA VAL A 121 8.35 13.59 -6.34
C VAL A 121 9.30 14.77 -6.45
N ILE A 122 10.60 14.53 -6.30
CA ILE A 122 11.61 15.58 -6.43
C ILE A 122 11.94 15.78 -7.90
N ARG A 123 11.83 17.01 -8.38
CA ARG A 123 12.18 17.39 -9.73
C ARG A 123 13.67 17.74 -9.80
N ILE A 124 14.44 16.94 -10.53
CA ILE A 124 15.90 17.11 -10.66
C ILE A 124 16.26 18.07 -11.81
N ARG A 125 15.40 18.13 -12.84
CA ARG A 125 15.58 19.02 -14.00
C ARG A 125 14.31 19.79 -14.31
N LEU A 126 14.46 21.01 -14.77
CA LEU A 126 13.38 21.84 -15.32
C LEU A 126 13.02 21.36 -16.73
#